data_d83c628b4a749aef56779a36fcd44107
#
_entry.id   d83c628b4a749aef56779a36fcd44107
#
_cell.length_a   1.000
_cell.length_b   1.000
_cell.length_c   1.000
_cell.angle_alpha   90.00
_cell.angle_beta   90.00
_cell.angle_gamma   90.00
#
_symmetry.space_group_name_H-M   'P 1'
#
loop_
_entity.id
_entity.type
_entity.pdbx_description
1 polymer ?
#
loop_
_entity_poly.entity_id
_entity_poly.type
_entity_poly.pdbx_seq_one_letter_code
_entity_poly.pdbx_strand_id
1 'polypeptide(L)'
;SIEDIINNNIEKFYEIIVVNDKSTDKTLLKLIAIKKNYSNLTFINNDKNFGPGKSMQIGIDYFLQSKAEYLVKIDGDGQFQDEDISTLLDLVYSENVDFVKGDRFWHSGIIGEIPIIRYFGNSFASFLLKTTSGSWKVNDPLNGLFLFSRRSLNKFTIPKLFHRYGYPFYVNNFMLQKLMTEDISFIQFNNTISYENHKSNLKALTLLIKLLVFSVKNIFTKFKLKLKISYLQISAVLDLFNFFVFGLILWSIFRFSLIRYFAKAGDQSNWFIIFLIFIFVFFINLTMSQYIQSKFLSKKIKIMKK
;
A
#
# COMPACT_ATOMS: atom_id res chain seq x y z
N SER A 1 -2.39 -11.55 22.73
CA SER A 1 -2.21 -12.91 22.12
C SER A 1 -3.31 -13.16 21.07
N ILE A 2 -3.12 -14.11 20.15
CA ILE A 2 -4.16 -14.46 19.15
C ILE A 2 -5.46 -14.91 19.83
N GLU A 3 -5.36 -15.51 20.98
CA GLU A 3 -6.49 -15.94 21.83
C GLU A 3 -7.30 -14.74 22.31
N ASP A 4 -6.66 -13.69 22.78
CA ASP A 4 -7.35 -12.46 23.22
C ASP A 4 -8.07 -11.79 22.04
N ILE A 5 -7.43 -11.72 20.86
CA ILE A 5 -8.05 -11.17 19.65
C ILE A 5 -9.32 -11.95 19.29
N ILE A 6 -9.27 -13.28 19.34
CA ILE A 6 -10.44 -14.12 19.03
C ILE A 6 -11.53 -13.90 20.07
N ASN A 7 -11.22 -14.03 21.36
CA ASN A 7 -12.20 -13.94 22.44
C ASN A 7 -12.89 -12.57 22.48
N ASN A 8 -12.15 -11.47 22.26
CA ASN A 8 -12.71 -10.12 22.29
C ASN A 8 -13.59 -9.78 21.07
N ASN A 9 -13.49 -10.56 20.00
CA ASN A 9 -14.14 -10.20 18.74
C ASN A 9 -15.07 -11.27 18.18
N ILE A 10 -15.12 -12.48 18.74
CA ILE A 10 -15.85 -13.62 18.16
C ILE A 10 -17.35 -13.36 17.99
N GLU A 11 -17.96 -12.58 18.89
CA GLU A 11 -19.38 -12.23 18.84
C GLU A 11 -19.70 -11.10 17.84
N LYS A 12 -18.65 -10.34 17.42
CA LYS A 12 -18.81 -9.18 16.53
C LYS A 12 -18.87 -9.61 15.06
N PHE A 13 -18.42 -10.82 14.72
CA PHE A 13 -18.28 -11.29 13.35
C PHE A 13 -19.09 -12.53 13.06
N TYR A 14 -19.59 -12.62 11.84
CA TYR A 14 -20.23 -13.83 11.32
C TYR A 14 -19.27 -15.04 11.40
N GLU A 15 -18.00 -14.85 11.05
CA GLU A 15 -16.96 -15.85 11.12
C GLU A 15 -15.60 -15.21 11.32
N ILE A 16 -14.75 -15.83 12.15
CA ILE A 16 -13.31 -15.49 12.25
C ILE A 16 -12.51 -16.59 11.56
N ILE A 17 -11.66 -16.16 10.61
CA ILE A 17 -10.78 -17.04 9.84
C ILE A 17 -9.34 -16.80 10.25
N VAL A 18 -8.68 -17.77 10.82
CA VAL A 18 -7.26 -17.70 11.18
C VAL A 18 -6.42 -18.49 10.19
N VAL A 19 -5.53 -17.85 9.47
CA VAL A 19 -4.57 -18.52 8.60
C VAL A 19 -3.24 -18.69 9.32
N ASN A 20 -2.97 -19.91 9.78
CA ASN A 20 -1.71 -20.27 10.44
C ASN A 20 -0.63 -20.58 9.40
N ASP A 21 0.36 -19.72 9.28
CA ASP A 21 1.44 -19.83 8.27
C ASP A 21 2.59 -20.73 8.75
N LYS A 22 2.25 -21.94 9.20
CA LYS A 22 3.18 -22.94 9.72
C LYS A 22 3.95 -22.41 10.93
N SER A 23 3.26 -21.89 11.92
CA SER A 23 3.87 -21.50 13.20
C SER A 23 4.57 -22.70 13.86
N THR A 24 5.73 -22.45 14.44
CA THR A 24 6.56 -23.47 15.09
C THR A 24 6.36 -23.53 16.60
N ASP A 25 5.59 -22.60 17.15
CA ASP A 25 5.21 -22.50 18.54
C ASP A 25 3.88 -23.23 18.86
N LYS A 26 3.31 -22.94 20.02
CA LYS A 26 2.04 -23.54 20.45
C LYS A 26 0.78 -22.96 19.77
N THR A 27 0.93 -22.09 18.75
CA THR A 27 -0.23 -21.44 18.08
C THR A 27 -1.25 -22.45 17.57
N LEU A 28 -0.84 -23.49 16.85
CA LEU A 28 -1.75 -24.49 16.32
C LEU A 28 -2.54 -25.23 17.42
N LEU A 29 -1.85 -25.61 18.50
CA LEU A 29 -2.50 -26.29 19.64
C LEU A 29 -3.55 -25.40 20.29
N LYS A 30 -3.25 -24.11 20.45
CA LYS A 30 -4.21 -23.13 20.97
C LYS A 30 -5.41 -22.96 20.04
N LEU A 31 -5.21 -22.86 18.72
CA LEU A 31 -6.30 -22.75 17.76
C LEU A 31 -7.23 -23.97 17.80
N ILE A 32 -6.67 -25.18 17.92
CA ILE A 32 -7.47 -26.42 18.06
C ILE A 32 -8.30 -26.39 19.35
N ALA A 33 -7.73 -25.91 20.46
CA ALA A 33 -8.42 -25.82 21.74
C ALA A 33 -9.57 -24.79 21.68
N ILE A 34 -9.30 -23.58 21.15
CA ILE A 34 -10.28 -22.50 21.07
C ILE A 34 -11.44 -22.88 20.11
N LYS A 35 -11.14 -23.54 18.97
CA LYS A 35 -12.14 -23.99 18.01
C LYS A 35 -13.24 -24.86 18.63
N LYS A 36 -12.93 -25.61 19.70
CA LYS A 36 -13.93 -26.43 20.39
C LYS A 36 -15.03 -25.60 21.04
N ASN A 37 -14.72 -24.35 21.40
CA ASN A 37 -15.63 -23.46 22.12
C ASN A 37 -16.44 -22.55 21.19
N TYR A 38 -15.98 -22.37 19.93
CA TYR A 38 -16.57 -21.39 19.01
C TYR A 38 -16.86 -22.02 17.63
N SER A 39 -18.13 -22.14 17.28
CA SER A 39 -18.55 -22.69 15.98
C SER A 39 -18.18 -21.82 14.80
N ASN A 40 -18.17 -20.48 15.00
CA ASN A 40 -17.84 -19.47 13.99
C ASN A 40 -16.35 -19.15 13.89
N LEU A 41 -15.47 -19.95 14.49
CA LEU A 41 -14.03 -19.86 14.29
C LEU A 41 -13.59 -20.90 13.26
N THR A 42 -12.94 -20.51 12.20
CA THR A 42 -12.29 -21.42 11.24
C THR A 42 -10.79 -21.16 11.24
N PHE A 43 -9.96 -22.19 11.14
CA PHE A 43 -8.54 -21.99 10.91
C PHE A 43 -8.04 -22.83 9.74
N ILE A 44 -7.13 -22.25 8.97
CA ILE A 44 -6.44 -22.87 7.83
C ILE A 44 -4.98 -23.02 8.23
N ASN A 45 -4.48 -24.25 8.23
CA ASN A 45 -3.08 -24.50 8.56
C ASN A 45 -2.28 -24.76 7.30
N ASN A 46 -1.34 -23.86 6.96
CA ASN A 46 -0.48 -24.01 5.81
C ASN A 46 0.51 -25.18 6.02
N ASP A 47 0.83 -25.90 4.95
CA ASP A 47 1.81 -27.01 4.95
C ASP A 47 3.25 -26.51 5.12
N LYS A 48 3.53 -25.27 4.72
CA LYS A 48 4.80 -24.56 4.87
C LYS A 48 4.60 -23.07 5.10
N ASN A 49 5.66 -22.37 5.55
CA ASN A 49 5.64 -20.93 5.69
C ASN A 49 5.71 -20.24 4.33
N PHE A 50 4.57 -19.74 3.87
CA PHE A 50 4.43 -19.00 2.60
C PHE A 50 4.67 -17.50 2.75
N GLY A 51 4.53 -16.97 3.95
CA GLY A 51 4.61 -15.56 4.30
C GLY A 51 3.24 -14.87 4.39
N PRO A 52 3.20 -13.72 5.09
CA PRO A 52 1.93 -13.07 5.47
C PRO A 52 1.09 -12.62 4.27
N GLY A 53 1.69 -12.23 3.16
CA GLY A 53 0.94 -11.86 1.96
C GLY A 53 0.24 -13.05 1.30
N LYS A 54 0.88 -14.23 1.25
CA LYS A 54 0.21 -15.43 0.73
C LYS A 54 -0.86 -15.94 1.69
N SER A 55 -0.62 -15.85 3.00
CA SER A 55 -1.61 -16.20 4.02
C SER A 55 -2.83 -15.27 3.94
N MET A 56 -2.64 -13.96 3.72
CA MET A 56 -3.72 -13.04 3.42
C MET A 56 -4.50 -13.46 2.16
N GLN A 57 -3.81 -13.86 1.07
CA GLN A 57 -4.49 -14.32 -0.15
C GLN A 57 -5.35 -15.57 0.13
N ILE A 58 -4.85 -16.52 0.92
CA ILE A 58 -5.61 -17.72 1.30
C ILE A 58 -6.88 -17.34 2.08
N GLY A 59 -6.79 -16.41 3.02
CA GLY A 59 -7.94 -15.88 3.75
C GLY A 59 -8.96 -15.20 2.83
N ILE A 60 -8.49 -14.41 1.85
CA ILE A 60 -9.35 -13.77 0.84
C ILE A 60 -10.02 -14.82 -0.03
N ASP A 61 -9.29 -15.83 -0.51
CA ASP A 61 -9.83 -16.90 -1.35
C ASP A 61 -10.95 -17.66 -0.61
N TYR A 62 -10.78 -17.92 0.69
CA TYR A 62 -11.82 -18.50 1.54
C TYR A 62 -13.03 -17.56 1.69
N PHE A 63 -12.79 -16.28 2.00
CA PHE A 63 -13.85 -15.27 2.10
C PHE A 63 -14.69 -15.19 0.82
N LEU A 64 -14.06 -15.22 -0.35
CA LEU A 64 -14.76 -15.15 -1.64
C LEU A 64 -15.66 -16.38 -1.90
N GLN A 65 -15.45 -17.51 -1.22
CA GLN A 65 -16.33 -18.68 -1.28
C GLN A 65 -17.48 -18.63 -0.25
N SER A 66 -17.39 -17.79 0.76
CA SER A 66 -18.43 -17.59 1.79
C SER A 66 -19.59 -16.74 1.29
N LYS A 67 -20.59 -16.47 2.13
CA LYS A 67 -21.69 -15.53 1.86
C LYS A 67 -21.46 -14.14 2.45
N ALA A 68 -20.37 -13.92 3.19
CA ALA A 68 -20.08 -12.64 3.82
C ALA A 68 -19.86 -11.55 2.79
N GLU A 69 -20.30 -10.34 3.06
CA GLU A 69 -20.15 -9.18 2.16
C GLU A 69 -18.88 -8.38 2.44
N TYR A 70 -18.40 -8.42 3.68
CA TYR A 70 -17.24 -7.65 4.12
C TYR A 70 -16.20 -8.55 4.76
N LEU A 71 -14.94 -8.19 4.56
CA LEU A 71 -13.76 -8.83 5.16
C LEU A 71 -12.94 -7.80 5.92
N VAL A 72 -12.75 -7.98 7.22
CA VAL A 72 -11.76 -7.27 8.01
C VAL A 72 -10.49 -8.10 8.08
N LYS A 73 -9.35 -7.51 7.74
CA LYS A 73 -8.04 -8.14 7.82
C LYS A 73 -7.19 -7.45 8.88
N ILE A 74 -6.71 -8.22 9.84
CA ILE A 74 -5.73 -7.81 10.85
C ILE A 74 -4.54 -8.78 10.87
N ASP A 75 -3.40 -8.32 11.43
CA ASP A 75 -2.28 -9.20 11.74
C ASP A 75 -2.48 -9.83 13.14
N GLY A 76 -2.10 -11.09 13.30
CA GLY A 76 -2.31 -11.83 14.54
C GLY A 76 -1.23 -11.59 15.62
N ASP A 77 -0.48 -10.50 15.51
CA ASP A 77 0.62 -10.15 16.43
C ASP A 77 0.16 -9.31 17.64
N GLY A 78 -1.12 -8.92 17.68
CA GLY A 78 -1.71 -8.17 18.79
C GLY A 78 -1.35 -6.69 18.79
N GLN A 79 -0.85 -6.14 17.68
CA GLN A 79 -0.51 -4.72 17.58
C GLN A 79 -1.73 -3.82 17.38
N PHE A 80 -2.83 -4.33 16.84
CA PHE A 80 -4.06 -3.57 16.61
C PHE A 80 -4.97 -3.58 17.84
N GLN A 81 -5.66 -2.46 18.09
CA GLN A 81 -6.57 -2.29 19.21
C GLN A 81 -8.00 -2.72 18.83
N ASP A 82 -8.78 -3.18 19.82
CA ASP A 82 -10.17 -3.60 19.61
C ASP A 82 -11.07 -2.43 19.17
N GLU A 83 -10.75 -1.20 19.58
CA GLU A 83 -11.44 0.02 19.16
C GLU A 83 -11.28 0.30 17.67
N ASP A 84 -10.14 -0.07 17.08
CA ASP A 84 -9.93 0.06 15.64
C ASP A 84 -10.82 -0.90 14.85
N ILE A 85 -11.01 -2.12 15.38
CA ILE A 85 -11.93 -3.11 14.80
C ILE A 85 -13.38 -2.61 14.89
N SER A 86 -13.77 -2.09 16.05
CA SER A 86 -15.12 -1.52 16.25
C SER A 86 -15.38 -0.34 15.29
N THR A 87 -14.39 0.55 15.11
CA THR A 87 -14.47 1.65 14.14
C THR A 87 -14.68 1.14 12.71
N LEU A 88 -14.00 0.05 12.30
CA LEU A 88 -14.22 -0.55 10.97
C LEU A 88 -15.64 -1.10 10.81
N LEU A 89 -16.20 -1.72 11.84
CA LEU A 89 -17.58 -2.20 11.82
C LEU A 89 -18.61 -1.07 11.74
N ASP A 90 -18.41 0.01 12.51
CA ASP A 90 -19.27 1.20 12.47
C ASP A 90 -19.30 1.81 11.06
N LEU A 91 -18.16 1.82 10.36
CA LEU A 91 -18.07 2.29 8.98
C LEU A 91 -18.86 1.42 8.00
N VAL A 92 -18.92 0.09 8.22
CA VAL A 92 -19.77 -0.80 7.41
C VAL A 92 -21.25 -0.45 7.56
N TYR A 93 -21.69 -0.16 8.79
CA TYR A 93 -23.10 0.14 9.09
C TYR A 93 -23.52 1.55 8.69
N SER A 94 -22.62 2.53 8.81
CA SER A 94 -22.95 3.94 8.58
C SER A 94 -22.71 4.42 7.14
N GLU A 95 -21.81 3.76 6.41
CA GLU A 95 -21.35 4.16 5.10
C GLU A 95 -21.36 2.95 4.15
N ASN A 96 -21.71 3.15 2.90
CA ASN A 96 -21.57 2.11 1.88
C ASN A 96 -20.08 2.03 1.44
N VAL A 97 -19.24 1.40 2.26
CA VAL A 97 -17.80 1.36 2.05
C VAL A 97 -17.35 0.16 1.23
N ASP A 98 -16.36 0.37 0.36
CA ASP A 98 -15.71 -0.72 -0.37
C ASP A 98 -14.33 -1.05 0.16
N PHE A 99 -13.58 -0.04 0.58
CA PHE A 99 -12.25 -0.24 1.10
C PHE A 99 -11.93 0.77 2.19
N VAL A 100 -11.49 0.25 3.33
CA VAL A 100 -10.97 1.06 4.44
C VAL A 100 -9.58 0.63 4.79
N LYS A 101 -8.70 1.57 5.09
CA LYS A 101 -7.35 1.31 5.58
C LYS A 101 -7.02 2.14 6.80
N GLY A 102 -6.18 1.59 7.68
CA GLY A 102 -5.61 2.33 8.80
C GLY A 102 -4.46 3.25 8.39
N ASP A 103 -4.22 4.31 9.17
CA ASP A 103 -3.06 5.20 9.12
C ASP A 103 -2.56 5.48 10.53
N ARG A 104 -1.33 5.05 10.84
CA ARG A 104 -0.70 5.19 12.16
C ARG A 104 -0.06 6.55 12.40
N PHE A 105 0.27 7.26 11.32
CA PHE A 105 1.08 8.48 11.39
C PHE A 105 0.26 9.76 11.47
N TRP A 106 -1.04 9.67 11.39
CA TRP A 106 -1.92 10.80 11.54
C TRP A 106 -2.31 10.98 13.00
N HIS A 107 -1.87 12.05 13.66
CA HIS A 107 -2.19 12.40 15.06
C HIS A 107 -1.83 11.33 16.12
N SER A 108 -0.54 11.05 16.30
CA SER A 108 -0.02 10.28 17.44
C SER A 108 -0.68 8.91 17.72
N GLY A 109 -1.16 8.22 16.67
CA GLY A 109 -1.69 6.85 16.77
C GLY A 109 -0.64 5.78 17.09
N ILE A 110 0.50 6.18 17.65
CA ILE A 110 1.63 5.30 17.96
C ILE A 110 1.85 5.31 19.45
N ILE A 111 1.76 4.12 20.05
CA ILE A 111 2.13 3.85 21.42
C ILE A 111 3.53 3.20 21.42
N GLY A 112 4.47 3.80 22.13
CA GLY A 112 5.85 3.34 22.17
C GLY A 112 6.76 4.02 21.13
N GLU A 113 8.03 3.61 21.08
CA GLU A 113 9.03 4.21 20.19
C GLU A 113 9.10 3.47 18.85
N ILE A 114 8.95 4.22 17.75
CA ILE A 114 9.18 3.66 16.42
C ILE A 114 10.70 3.60 16.16
N PRO A 115 11.26 2.44 15.80
CA PRO A 115 12.63 2.39 15.33
C PRO A 115 12.82 3.33 14.11
N ILE A 116 13.84 4.19 14.16
CA ILE A 116 14.14 5.21 13.12
C ILE A 116 14.14 4.59 11.71
N ILE A 117 14.73 3.40 11.56
CA ILE A 117 14.80 2.71 10.27
C ILE A 117 13.40 2.35 9.72
N ARG A 118 12.42 2.06 10.57
CA ARG A 118 11.04 1.81 10.17
C ARG A 118 10.34 3.08 9.74
N TYR A 119 10.58 4.18 10.45
CA TYR A 119 10.03 5.49 10.10
C TYR A 119 10.50 5.94 8.72
N PHE A 120 11.81 5.94 8.46
CA PHE A 120 12.36 6.28 7.16
C PHE A 120 11.92 5.30 6.06
N GLY A 121 11.89 4.00 6.34
CA GLY A 121 11.41 2.99 5.41
C GLY A 121 9.96 3.19 5.01
N ASN A 122 9.08 3.52 5.96
CA ASN A 122 7.68 3.81 5.66
C ASN A 122 7.49 5.15 4.94
N SER A 123 8.28 6.18 5.29
CA SER A 123 8.27 7.48 4.59
C SER A 123 8.66 7.31 3.12
N PHE A 124 9.70 6.52 2.83
CA PHE A 124 10.12 6.21 1.48
C PHE A 124 9.06 5.38 0.73
N ALA A 125 8.48 4.37 1.37
CA ALA A 125 7.37 3.61 0.79
C ALA A 125 6.16 4.51 0.50
N SER A 126 5.85 5.46 1.40
CA SER A 126 4.79 6.45 1.20
C SER A 126 5.08 7.35 -0.01
N PHE A 127 6.30 7.84 -0.16
CA PHE A 127 6.71 8.60 -1.33
C PHE A 127 6.57 7.78 -2.63
N LEU A 128 7.00 6.52 -2.64
CA LEU A 128 6.83 5.63 -3.79
C LEU A 128 5.34 5.39 -4.12
N LEU A 129 4.50 5.16 -3.12
CA LEU A 129 3.06 5.00 -3.36
C LEU A 129 2.46 6.27 -3.96
N LYS A 130 2.77 7.44 -3.40
CA LYS A 130 2.27 8.74 -3.87
C LYS A 130 2.66 9.00 -5.33
N THR A 131 3.92 8.79 -5.68
CA THR A 131 4.41 9.00 -7.04
C THR A 131 3.85 7.99 -8.03
N THR A 132 3.72 6.73 -7.65
CA THR A 132 3.23 5.67 -8.55
C THR A 132 1.71 5.64 -8.69
N SER A 133 0.96 5.92 -7.64
CA SER A 133 -0.51 5.98 -7.67
C SER A 133 -1.05 7.35 -8.04
N GLY A 134 -0.27 8.42 -7.80
CA GLY A 134 -0.70 9.81 -7.93
C GLY A 134 -1.62 10.29 -6.80
N SER A 135 -1.86 9.50 -5.77
CA SER A 135 -2.65 9.90 -4.61
C SER A 135 -1.75 10.44 -3.51
N TRP A 136 -1.77 11.76 -3.30
CA TRP A 136 -1.01 12.40 -2.22
C TRP A 136 -1.73 12.41 -0.88
N LYS A 137 -3.00 12.02 -0.85
CA LYS A 137 -3.80 11.89 0.39
C LYS A 137 -3.52 10.62 1.18
N VAL A 138 -3.15 9.51 0.50
CA VAL A 138 -2.96 8.23 1.16
C VAL A 138 -1.58 8.16 1.79
N ASN A 139 -1.56 7.88 3.09
CA ASN A 139 -0.36 7.70 3.89
C ASN A 139 -0.24 6.25 4.38
N ASP A 140 0.87 5.95 5.08
CA ASP A 140 1.13 4.68 5.73
C ASP A 140 0.84 3.45 4.85
N PRO A 141 1.56 3.27 3.75
CA PRO A 141 1.31 2.19 2.80
C PRO A 141 1.67 0.80 3.32
N LEU A 142 2.35 0.71 4.47
CA LEU A 142 2.78 -0.56 5.07
C LEU A 142 1.92 -0.98 6.27
N ASN A 143 0.82 -0.26 6.55
CA ASN A 143 -0.18 -0.66 7.53
C ASN A 143 -0.96 -1.87 7.03
N GLY A 144 -1.14 -2.86 7.89
CA GLY A 144 -1.80 -4.13 7.58
C GLY A 144 -3.29 -4.19 7.97
N LEU A 145 -3.87 -3.12 8.49
CA LEU A 145 -5.27 -3.07 8.88
C LEU A 145 -6.14 -2.65 7.70
N PHE A 146 -7.04 -3.53 7.27
CA PHE A 146 -7.90 -3.31 6.12
C PHE A 146 -9.32 -3.81 6.36
N LEU A 147 -10.28 -3.14 5.72
CA LEU A 147 -11.60 -3.65 5.45
C LEU A 147 -11.86 -3.64 3.94
N PHE A 148 -12.48 -4.69 3.45
CA PHE A 148 -12.82 -4.87 2.04
C PHE A 148 -14.29 -5.24 1.90
N SER A 149 -15.00 -4.62 0.95
CA SER A 149 -16.23 -5.21 0.41
C SER A 149 -15.87 -6.33 -0.57
N ARG A 150 -16.78 -7.27 -0.76
CA ARG A 150 -16.65 -8.33 -1.79
C ARG A 150 -16.40 -7.72 -3.18
N ARG A 151 -17.08 -6.61 -3.50
CA ARG A 151 -16.91 -5.88 -4.75
C ARG A 151 -15.48 -5.35 -4.93
N SER A 152 -14.88 -4.85 -3.86
CA SER A 152 -13.51 -4.30 -3.92
C SER A 152 -12.46 -5.36 -4.20
N LEU A 153 -12.69 -6.62 -3.81
CA LEU A 153 -11.79 -7.76 -4.03
C LEU A 153 -11.97 -8.44 -5.39
N ASN A 154 -12.89 -7.99 -6.23
CA ASN A 154 -13.04 -8.54 -7.58
C ASN A 154 -11.73 -8.40 -8.38
N LYS A 155 -11.22 -9.52 -8.90
CA LYS A 155 -9.93 -9.66 -9.60
C LYS A 155 -8.70 -9.33 -8.74
N PHE A 156 -8.84 -9.25 -7.43
CA PHE A 156 -7.70 -9.06 -6.54
C PHE A 156 -6.87 -10.33 -6.42
N THR A 157 -5.57 -10.21 -6.60
CA THR A 157 -4.61 -11.31 -6.39
C THR A 157 -3.26 -10.76 -5.98
N ILE A 158 -2.69 -11.27 -4.89
CA ILE A 158 -1.37 -10.85 -4.42
C ILE A 158 -0.28 -11.57 -5.23
N PRO A 159 0.56 -10.83 -6.00
CA PRO A 159 1.60 -11.45 -6.82
C PRO A 159 2.70 -12.06 -5.94
N LYS A 160 3.43 -13.07 -6.49
CA LYS A 160 4.51 -13.79 -5.79
C LYS A 160 5.55 -12.87 -5.13
N LEU A 161 5.82 -11.72 -5.75
CA LEU A 161 6.73 -10.70 -5.22
C LEU A 161 6.34 -10.26 -3.80
N PHE A 162 5.04 -10.22 -3.50
CA PHE A 162 4.46 -9.75 -2.24
C PHE A 162 3.90 -10.87 -1.35
N HIS A 163 4.17 -12.14 -1.63
CA HIS A 163 3.73 -13.25 -0.77
C HIS A 163 4.29 -13.13 0.65
N ARG A 164 5.49 -12.57 0.81
CA ARG A 164 6.07 -12.27 2.12
C ARG A 164 5.76 -10.80 2.51
N TYR A 165 6.76 -10.01 2.82
CA TYR A 165 6.59 -8.62 3.27
C TYR A 165 6.29 -7.66 2.11
N GLY A 166 5.62 -6.54 2.46
CA GLY A 166 5.29 -5.45 1.54
C GLY A 166 3.93 -5.60 0.84
N TYR A 167 3.16 -6.65 1.13
CA TYR A 167 1.83 -6.83 0.57
C TYR A 167 0.88 -5.65 0.86
N PRO A 168 0.95 -4.92 2.01
CA PRO A 168 0.08 -3.77 2.21
C PRO A 168 0.32 -2.66 1.18
N PHE A 169 1.57 -2.45 0.75
CA PHE A 169 1.88 -1.51 -0.32
C PHE A 169 1.17 -1.89 -1.63
N TYR A 170 1.21 -3.18 -1.98
CA TYR A 170 0.52 -3.69 -3.15
C TYR A 170 -1.00 -3.51 -3.05
N VAL A 171 -1.60 -3.83 -1.89
CA VAL A 171 -3.03 -3.63 -1.62
C VAL A 171 -3.44 -2.18 -1.87
N ASN A 172 -2.74 -1.23 -1.23
CA ASN A 172 -3.01 0.19 -1.40
C ASN A 172 -2.92 0.62 -2.87
N ASN A 173 -1.86 0.17 -3.56
CA ASN A 173 -1.68 0.51 -4.97
C ASN A 173 -2.79 -0.08 -5.86
N PHE A 174 -3.20 -1.34 -5.64
CA PHE A 174 -4.30 -1.98 -6.36
C PHE A 174 -5.61 -1.23 -6.14
N MET A 175 -5.95 -0.91 -4.90
CA MET A 175 -7.18 -0.19 -4.56
C MET A 175 -7.20 1.22 -5.14
N LEU A 176 -6.07 1.93 -5.15
CA LEU A 176 -5.97 3.24 -5.80
C LEU A 176 -6.12 3.18 -7.32
N GLN A 177 -5.62 2.13 -7.97
CA GLN A 177 -5.87 1.90 -9.41
C GLN A 177 -7.34 1.58 -9.68
N LYS A 178 -7.94 0.75 -8.83
CA LYS A 178 -9.36 0.42 -8.93
C LYS A 178 -10.24 1.64 -8.73
N LEU A 179 -9.91 2.52 -7.79
CA LEU A 179 -10.55 3.81 -7.56
C LEU A 179 -10.48 4.75 -8.80
N MET A 180 -9.47 4.61 -9.64
CA MET A 180 -9.38 5.36 -10.91
C MET A 180 -10.42 4.89 -11.93
N THR A 181 -10.70 3.60 -11.99
CA THR A 181 -11.49 2.97 -13.05
C THR A 181 -12.90 2.56 -12.63
N GLU A 182 -13.12 2.39 -11.35
CA GLU A 182 -14.40 1.96 -10.78
C GLU A 182 -14.91 2.99 -9.76
N ASP A 183 -16.21 3.01 -9.56
CA ASP A 183 -16.83 3.83 -8.53
C ASP A 183 -16.89 3.05 -7.22
N ILE A 184 -15.74 2.96 -6.56
CA ILE A 184 -15.59 2.39 -5.22
C ILE A 184 -15.36 3.49 -4.20
N SER A 185 -15.83 3.28 -2.98
CA SER A 185 -15.51 4.17 -1.86
C SER A 185 -14.19 3.77 -1.21
N PHE A 186 -13.34 4.75 -0.92
CA PHE A 186 -12.03 4.58 -0.27
C PHE A 186 -11.96 5.47 0.97
N ILE A 187 -11.84 4.86 2.14
CA ILE A 187 -11.71 5.57 3.42
C ILE A 187 -10.35 5.27 4.05
N GLN A 188 -9.69 6.30 4.55
CA GLN A 188 -8.53 6.19 5.42
C GLN A 188 -8.89 6.74 6.79
N PHE A 189 -8.63 5.98 7.85
CA PHE A 189 -8.91 6.40 9.20
C PHE A 189 -7.69 6.25 10.11
N ASN A 190 -7.67 7.02 11.18
CA ASN A 190 -6.64 6.89 12.20
C ASN A 190 -6.79 5.61 12.98
N ASN A 191 -5.75 4.79 13.02
CA ASN A 191 -5.69 3.66 13.91
C ASN A 191 -4.50 3.78 14.87
N THR A 192 -4.65 3.15 16.02
CA THR A 192 -3.61 3.07 17.05
C THR A 192 -2.84 1.77 16.92
N ILE A 193 -1.53 1.81 17.09
CA ILE A 193 -0.70 0.60 17.09
C ILE A 193 0.27 0.65 18.26
N SER A 194 0.46 -0.49 18.94
CA SER A 194 1.48 -0.64 19.99
C SER A 194 2.73 -1.26 19.42
N TYR A 195 3.90 -0.62 19.66
CA TYR A 195 5.21 -1.14 19.30
C TYR A 195 5.95 -1.79 20.47
N GLU A 196 5.28 -2.00 21.58
CA GLU A 196 5.92 -2.60 22.76
C GLU A 196 6.43 -4.02 22.46
N ASN A 197 7.73 -4.22 22.66
CA ASN A 197 8.41 -5.53 22.61
C ASN A 197 8.43 -6.32 21.28
N HIS A 198 8.11 -5.73 20.13
CA HIS A 198 8.12 -6.44 18.87
C HIS A 198 9.40 -6.27 18.04
N LYS A 199 10.26 -7.30 18.04
CA LYS A 199 11.42 -7.38 17.13
C LYS A 199 10.95 -7.74 15.73
N SER A 200 11.32 -6.92 14.74
CA SER A 200 10.98 -7.19 13.34
C SER A 200 12.07 -8.01 12.66
N ASN A 201 11.69 -9.10 12.02
CA ASN A 201 12.56 -9.89 11.13
C ASN A 201 12.66 -9.31 9.72
N LEU A 202 12.22 -8.09 9.51
CA LEU A 202 12.10 -7.47 8.19
C LEU A 202 13.47 -6.94 7.72
N LYS A 203 13.96 -7.45 6.58
CA LYS A 203 15.15 -6.92 5.91
C LYS A 203 14.75 -5.67 5.10
N ALA A 204 14.88 -4.49 5.72
CA ALA A 204 14.39 -3.22 5.17
C ALA A 204 14.89 -2.94 3.75
N LEU A 205 16.19 -3.12 3.48
CA LEU A 205 16.77 -2.87 2.15
C LEU A 205 16.16 -3.77 1.07
N THR A 206 15.98 -5.07 1.36
CA THR A 206 15.35 -6.01 0.43
C THR A 206 13.91 -5.61 0.10
N LEU A 207 13.17 -5.13 1.10
CA LEU A 207 11.82 -4.62 0.89
C LEU A 207 11.84 -3.38 0.00
N LEU A 208 12.69 -2.40 0.28
CA LEU A 208 12.78 -1.16 -0.51
C LEU A 208 13.08 -1.43 -1.98
N ILE A 209 14.01 -2.34 -2.28
CA ILE A 209 14.31 -2.75 -3.67
C ILE A 209 13.09 -3.37 -4.34
N LYS A 210 12.34 -4.23 -3.65
CA LYS A 210 11.08 -4.80 -4.18
C LYS A 210 10.05 -3.74 -4.50
N LEU A 211 9.88 -2.76 -3.59
CA LEU A 211 8.95 -1.65 -3.79
C LEU A 211 9.36 -0.79 -4.98
N LEU A 212 10.66 -0.51 -5.16
CA LEU A 212 11.19 0.22 -6.31
C LEU A 212 10.89 -0.50 -7.63
N VAL A 213 11.26 -1.79 -7.73
CA VAL A 213 11.03 -2.59 -8.95
C VAL A 213 9.55 -2.63 -9.30
N PHE A 214 8.69 -2.83 -8.31
CA PHE A 214 7.25 -2.82 -8.52
C PHE A 214 6.76 -1.43 -8.96
N SER A 215 7.26 -0.36 -8.34
CA SER A 215 6.89 1.02 -8.65
C SER A 215 7.22 1.38 -10.10
N VAL A 216 8.40 0.99 -10.60
CA VAL A 216 8.79 1.20 -12.00
C VAL A 216 7.82 0.49 -12.96
N LYS A 217 7.50 -0.80 -12.71
CA LYS A 217 6.52 -1.54 -13.52
C LYS A 217 5.14 -0.87 -13.49
N ASN A 218 4.79 -0.33 -12.34
CA ASN A 218 3.47 0.28 -12.12
C ASN A 218 3.30 1.62 -12.84
N ILE A 219 4.37 2.34 -13.15
CA ILE A 219 4.32 3.58 -13.94
C ILE A 219 3.65 3.32 -15.30
N PHE A 220 4.01 2.24 -15.99
CA PHE A 220 3.42 1.89 -17.29
C PHE A 220 1.94 1.50 -17.16
N THR A 221 1.57 0.75 -16.12
CA THR A 221 0.17 0.40 -15.87
C THR A 221 -0.67 1.65 -15.60
N LYS A 222 -0.17 2.54 -14.76
CA LYS A 222 -0.80 3.82 -14.46
C LYS A 222 -0.97 4.68 -15.70
N PHE A 223 0.05 4.77 -16.55
CA PHE A 223 0.00 5.52 -17.80
C PHE A 223 -1.15 5.02 -18.70
N LYS A 224 -1.25 3.69 -18.89
CA LYS A 224 -2.35 3.09 -19.68
C LYS A 224 -3.73 3.38 -19.07
N LEU A 225 -3.85 3.40 -17.75
CA LEU A 225 -5.11 3.76 -17.09
C LEU A 225 -5.48 5.24 -17.31
N LYS A 226 -4.49 6.14 -17.22
CA LYS A 226 -4.71 7.58 -17.47
C LYS A 226 -5.25 7.84 -18.88
N LEU A 227 -4.75 7.13 -19.90
CA LEU A 227 -5.24 7.28 -21.29
C LEU A 227 -6.71 6.90 -21.45
N LYS A 228 -7.23 6.00 -20.62
CA LYS A 228 -8.64 5.57 -20.68
C LYS A 228 -9.60 6.53 -19.97
N ILE A 229 -9.11 7.46 -19.18
CA ILE A 229 -9.92 8.37 -18.35
C ILE A 229 -9.77 9.78 -18.91
N SER A 230 -10.84 10.31 -19.52
CA SER A 230 -10.85 11.63 -20.19
C SER A 230 -10.17 12.72 -19.34
N TYR A 231 -10.52 12.84 -18.07
CA TYR A 231 -9.97 13.84 -17.15
C TYR A 231 -8.45 13.70 -16.97
N LEU A 232 -7.89 12.49 -17.10
CA LEU A 232 -6.49 12.20 -16.86
C LEU A 232 -5.63 12.18 -18.13
N GLN A 233 -6.23 12.34 -19.32
CA GLN A 233 -5.49 12.32 -20.60
C GLN A 233 -4.42 13.40 -20.65
N ILE A 234 -4.72 14.62 -20.17
CA ILE A 234 -3.73 15.70 -20.08
C ILE A 234 -2.55 15.28 -19.20
N SER A 235 -2.81 14.66 -18.05
CA SER A 235 -1.77 14.14 -17.18
C SER A 235 -0.95 13.02 -17.86
N ALA A 236 -1.56 12.20 -18.71
CA ALA A 236 -0.84 11.19 -19.49
C ALA A 236 0.07 11.82 -20.56
N VAL A 237 -0.39 12.87 -21.23
CA VAL A 237 0.43 13.62 -22.20
C VAL A 237 1.65 14.25 -21.51
N LEU A 238 1.45 14.84 -20.33
CA LEU A 238 2.55 15.38 -19.51
C LEU A 238 3.56 14.29 -19.09
N ASP A 239 3.09 13.10 -18.72
CA ASP A 239 3.97 11.96 -18.40
C ASP A 239 4.78 11.52 -19.62
N LEU A 240 4.18 11.45 -20.80
CA LEU A 240 4.86 11.13 -22.06
C LEU A 240 5.92 12.21 -22.41
N PHE A 241 5.57 13.47 -22.26
CA PHE A 241 6.51 14.57 -22.47
C PHE A 241 7.67 14.51 -21.48
N ASN A 242 7.42 14.17 -20.22
CA ASN A 242 8.47 13.97 -19.22
C ASN A 242 9.41 12.80 -19.58
N PHE A 243 8.91 11.75 -20.18
CA PHE A 243 9.77 10.67 -20.67
C PHE A 243 10.73 11.16 -21.76
N PHE A 244 10.24 12.00 -22.68
CA PHE A 244 11.07 12.65 -23.69
C PHE A 244 12.10 13.61 -23.07
N VAL A 245 11.68 14.49 -22.14
CA VAL A 245 12.57 15.43 -21.44
C VAL A 245 13.65 14.67 -20.66
N PHE A 246 13.32 13.53 -20.05
CA PHE A 246 14.31 12.68 -19.38
C PHE A 246 15.38 12.17 -20.36
N GLY A 247 15.00 11.80 -21.58
CA GLY A 247 15.95 11.48 -22.65
C GLY A 247 16.89 12.66 -22.99
N LEU A 248 16.35 13.88 -23.02
CA LEU A 248 17.15 15.09 -23.24
C LEU A 248 18.11 15.39 -22.07
N ILE A 249 17.70 15.11 -20.84
CA ILE A 249 18.57 15.22 -19.67
C ILE A 249 19.76 14.25 -19.81
N LEU A 250 19.50 12.98 -20.13
CA LEU A 250 20.57 12.00 -20.35
C LEU A 250 21.50 12.40 -21.49
N TRP A 251 20.93 12.91 -22.59
CA TRP A 251 21.68 13.42 -23.72
C TRP A 251 22.57 14.62 -23.32
N SER A 252 22.07 15.57 -22.53
CA SER A 252 22.86 16.72 -22.09
C SER A 252 24.00 16.33 -21.16
N ILE A 253 23.81 15.34 -20.28
CA ILE A 253 24.86 14.76 -19.43
C ILE A 253 25.94 14.09 -20.31
N PHE A 254 25.52 13.31 -21.29
CA PHE A 254 26.44 12.63 -22.21
C PHE A 254 27.27 13.65 -23.00
N ARG A 255 26.64 14.70 -23.55
CA ARG A 255 27.33 15.77 -24.27
C ARG A 255 28.29 16.52 -23.37
N PHE A 256 27.89 16.87 -22.16
CA PHE A 256 28.77 17.53 -21.17
C PHE A 256 29.99 16.66 -20.85
N SER A 257 29.81 15.36 -20.65
CA SER A 257 30.90 14.42 -20.37
C SER A 257 31.86 14.26 -21.54
N LEU A 258 31.34 14.18 -22.79
CA LEU A 258 32.18 14.11 -24.00
C LEU A 258 33.02 15.37 -24.18
N ILE A 259 32.45 16.56 -24.03
CA ILE A 259 33.18 17.84 -24.20
C ILE A 259 34.26 17.97 -23.12
N ARG A 260 33.97 17.55 -21.88
CA ARG A 260 34.96 17.51 -20.81
C ARG A 260 36.14 16.58 -21.12
N TYR A 261 35.91 15.48 -21.79
CA TYR A 261 36.94 14.50 -22.13
C TYR A 261 37.80 14.97 -23.32
N PHE A 262 37.19 15.59 -24.35
CA PHE A 262 37.86 16.01 -25.59
C PHE A 262 38.28 17.47 -25.64
N ALA A 263 37.94 18.28 -24.64
CA ALA A 263 38.54 19.50 -24.19
C ALA A 263 38.61 20.76 -24.99
N LYS A 264 37.62 21.60 -25.06
CA LYS A 264 37.82 23.07 -25.11
C LYS A 264 36.90 23.76 -24.11
N ALA A 265 37.43 24.56 -23.20
CA ALA A 265 36.76 25.07 -22.02
C ALA A 265 35.54 25.99 -22.26
N GLY A 266 35.30 26.47 -23.48
CA GLY A 266 34.21 27.41 -23.78
C GLY A 266 32.80 26.83 -23.91
N ASP A 267 32.67 25.58 -24.34
CA ASP A 267 31.36 24.97 -24.65
C ASP A 267 30.67 24.24 -23.46
N GLN A 268 31.40 24.05 -22.37
CA GLN A 268 30.90 23.30 -21.23
C GLN A 268 29.78 24.03 -20.47
N SER A 269 29.86 25.35 -20.34
CA SER A 269 28.86 26.15 -19.59
C SER A 269 27.48 26.09 -20.24
N ASN A 270 27.41 26.08 -21.56
CA ASN A 270 26.13 26.04 -22.30
C ASN A 270 25.38 24.71 -22.07
N TRP A 271 26.09 23.56 -22.10
CA TRP A 271 25.47 22.26 -21.86
C TRP A 271 25.01 22.05 -20.41
N PHE A 272 25.72 22.67 -19.46
CA PHE A 272 25.30 22.67 -18.07
C PHE A 272 24.01 23.50 -17.86
N ILE A 273 23.90 24.65 -18.48
CA ILE A 273 22.69 25.47 -18.45
C ILE A 273 21.52 24.73 -19.11
N ILE A 274 21.73 24.12 -20.28
CA ILE A 274 20.72 23.32 -20.97
C ILE A 274 20.24 22.15 -20.08
N PHE A 275 21.14 21.46 -19.39
CA PHE A 275 20.83 20.42 -18.43
C PHE A 275 19.95 20.95 -17.30
N LEU A 276 20.26 22.10 -16.71
CA LEU A 276 19.46 22.72 -15.65
C LEU A 276 18.05 23.10 -16.15
N ILE A 277 17.95 23.62 -17.39
CA ILE A 277 16.65 23.95 -18.00
C ILE A 277 15.81 22.67 -18.16
N PHE A 278 16.37 21.58 -18.66
CA PHE A 278 15.64 20.33 -18.82
C PHE A 278 15.19 19.73 -17.49
N ILE A 279 16.03 19.82 -16.45
CA ILE A 279 15.63 19.42 -15.09
C ILE A 279 14.45 20.26 -14.61
N PHE A 280 14.50 21.57 -14.78
CA PHE A 280 13.42 22.46 -14.37
C PHE A 280 12.11 22.15 -15.09
N VAL A 281 12.15 21.99 -16.41
CA VAL A 281 10.99 21.61 -17.22
C VAL A 281 10.44 20.24 -16.79
N PHE A 282 11.33 19.27 -16.53
CA PHE A 282 10.94 17.95 -16.05
C PHE A 282 10.15 18.03 -14.74
N PHE A 283 10.66 18.78 -13.76
CA PHE A 283 9.99 18.90 -12.46
C PHE A 283 8.67 19.66 -12.54
N ILE A 284 8.56 20.70 -13.36
CA ILE A 284 7.29 21.40 -13.58
C ILE A 284 6.25 20.46 -14.17
N ASN A 285 6.57 19.74 -15.23
CA ASN A 285 5.63 18.82 -15.86
C ASN A 285 5.25 17.66 -14.93
N LEU A 286 6.22 17.12 -14.16
CA LEU A 286 5.97 16.09 -13.18
C LEU A 286 4.99 16.58 -12.11
N THR A 287 5.20 17.77 -11.56
CA THR A 287 4.32 18.35 -10.54
C THR A 287 2.93 18.63 -11.09
N MET A 288 2.81 19.14 -12.30
CA MET A 288 1.52 19.36 -12.96
C MET A 288 0.76 18.04 -13.20
N SER A 289 1.43 17.04 -13.73
CA SER A 289 0.85 15.70 -13.94
C SER A 289 0.35 15.09 -12.63
N GLN A 290 1.18 15.14 -11.58
CA GLN A 290 0.84 14.65 -10.26
C GLN A 290 -0.30 15.44 -9.61
N TYR A 291 -0.35 16.75 -9.79
CA TYR A 291 -1.41 17.62 -9.28
C TYR A 291 -2.77 17.26 -9.90
N ILE A 292 -2.85 17.12 -11.23
CA ILE A 292 -4.09 16.75 -11.93
C ILE A 292 -4.61 15.40 -11.41
N GLN A 293 -3.73 14.41 -11.31
CA GLN A 293 -4.10 13.08 -10.84
C GLN A 293 -4.52 13.09 -9.36
N SER A 294 -3.77 13.79 -8.52
CA SER A 294 -4.10 13.91 -7.09
C SER A 294 -5.44 14.61 -6.87
N LYS A 295 -5.74 15.65 -7.63
CA LYS A 295 -7.04 16.35 -7.59
C LYS A 295 -8.18 15.42 -7.98
N PHE A 296 -8.00 14.55 -8.97
CA PHE A 296 -8.99 13.56 -9.36
C PHE A 296 -9.24 12.53 -8.24
N LEU A 297 -8.19 11.91 -7.71
CA LEU A 297 -8.30 10.90 -6.67
C LEU A 297 -8.77 11.49 -5.33
N SER A 298 -8.34 12.71 -5.01
CA SER A 298 -8.67 13.34 -3.72
C SER A 298 -10.16 13.55 -3.49
N LYS A 299 -10.95 13.65 -4.56
CA LYS A 299 -12.41 13.76 -4.47
C LYS A 299 -13.07 12.45 -4.08
N LYS A 300 -12.41 11.31 -4.35
CA LYS A 300 -12.92 9.96 -4.12
C LYS A 300 -12.41 9.33 -2.81
N ILE A 301 -11.43 9.96 -2.15
CA ILE A 301 -10.82 9.45 -0.92
C ILE A 301 -11.33 10.27 0.26
N LYS A 302 -12.01 9.61 1.21
CA LYS A 302 -12.44 10.19 2.47
C LYS A 302 -11.38 9.91 3.54
N ILE A 303 -11.02 10.93 4.31
CA ILE A 303 -10.15 10.80 5.47
C ILE A 303 -11.00 11.05 6.70
N MET A 304 -11.04 10.08 7.61
CA MET A 304 -11.76 10.17 8.86
C MET A 304 -10.77 10.34 10.00
N LYS A 305 -11.04 11.33 10.83
CA LYS A 305 -10.36 11.52 12.11
C LYS A 305 -11.14 10.74 13.16
N LYS A 306 -10.42 10.00 13.99
CA LYS A 306 -10.99 9.38 15.19
C LYS A 306 -11.31 10.46 16.22
#